data_37cd596dfcb92b25a966288d6e817245
#
_entry.id   37cd596dfcb92b25a966288d6e817245
#
_cell.length_a   1.000
_cell.length_b   1.000
_cell.length_c   1.000
_cell.angle_alpha   90.00
_cell.angle_beta   90.00
_cell.angle_gamma   90.00
#
_symmetry.space_group_name_H-M   'P 1'
#
loop_
_entity.id
_entity.type
_entity.pdbx_description
1 polymer ?
#
loop_
_entity_poly.entity_id
_entity_poly.type
_entity_poly.pdbx_seq_one_letter_code
_entity_poly.pdbx_strand_id
1 'polypeptide(L)'
;MAEDTENKLTEINYEKLKTRKQVREKSPEYREFYSNSMNLEVTFHDFTLIFGEIVVATQDELKINEKVGVIMSPEHALACAKALDKILKNYVQQFGPIREQPGADDLEPHVS
;
A
#
# COMPACT_ATOMS: atom_id res chain seq x y z
N MET A 1 22.97 -12.75 -22.83
CA MET A 1 23.82 -11.57 -22.63
C MET A 1 23.00 -10.45 -22.01
N ALA A 2 23.64 -9.70 -21.11
CA ALA A 2 22.92 -8.66 -20.33
C ALA A 2 22.31 -7.57 -21.20
N GLU A 3 22.98 -7.17 -22.26
CA GLU A 3 22.49 -6.14 -23.17
C GLU A 3 21.20 -6.55 -23.88
N ASP A 4 21.11 -7.80 -24.29
CA ASP A 4 19.91 -8.31 -24.95
C ASP A 4 18.71 -8.33 -24.00
N THR A 5 18.96 -8.63 -22.72
CA THR A 5 17.92 -8.63 -21.71
C THR A 5 17.42 -7.20 -21.46
N GLU A 6 18.33 -6.24 -21.36
CA GLU A 6 17.97 -4.84 -21.18
C GLU A 6 17.20 -4.29 -22.36
N ASN A 7 17.63 -4.62 -23.58
CA ASN A 7 16.94 -4.18 -24.79
C ASN A 7 15.52 -4.74 -24.84
N LYS A 8 15.34 -6.01 -24.43
CA LYS A 8 14.01 -6.61 -24.40
C LYS A 8 13.10 -5.92 -23.39
N LEU A 9 13.65 -5.50 -22.24
CA LEU A 9 12.87 -4.78 -21.24
C LEU A 9 12.48 -3.39 -21.72
N THR A 10 13.39 -2.69 -22.44
CA THR A 10 13.10 -1.35 -22.95
C THR A 10 12.15 -1.37 -24.14
N GLU A 11 12.07 -2.50 -24.84
CA GLU A 11 11.20 -2.66 -26.01
C GLU A 11 9.80 -3.17 -25.65
N ILE A 12 9.50 -3.35 -24.37
CA ILE A 12 8.20 -3.83 -23.95
C ILE A 12 7.11 -2.84 -24.40
N ASN A 13 6.12 -3.37 -25.08
CA ASN A 13 4.97 -2.60 -25.53
C ASN A 13 3.98 -2.46 -24.36
N TYR A 14 3.79 -1.24 -23.88
CA TYR A 14 2.90 -0.99 -22.73
C TYR A 14 1.45 -1.40 -22.98
N GLU A 15 1.00 -1.34 -24.24
CA GLU A 15 -0.36 -1.78 -24.57
C GLU A 15 -0.52 -3.28 -24.34
N LYS A 16 0.52 -4.07 -24.67
CA LYS A 16 0.51 -5.51 -24.42
C LYS A 16 0.56 -5.81 -22.91
N LEU A 17 1.20 -4.95 -22.11
CA LEU A 17 1.23 -5.13 -20.68
C LEU A 17 -0.17 -5.07 -20.07
N LYS A 18 -1.03 -4.21 -20.60
CA LYS A 18 -2.40 -4.06 -20.11
C LYS A 18 -3.26 -5.28 -20.39
N THR A 19 -2.93 -6.05 -21.44
CA THR A 19 -3.72 -7.20 -21.87
C THR A 19 -3.11 -8.54 -21.45
N ARG A 20 -1.96 -8.51 -20.77
CA ARG A 20 -1.31 -9.74 -20.31
C ARG A 20 -2.17 -10.50 -19.33
N LYS A 21 -2.12 -11.82 -19.45
CA LYS A 21 -2.70 -12.67 -18.42
C LYS A 21 -1.91 -12.51 -17.13
N GLN A 22 -2.61 -12.26 -16.03
CA GLN A 22 -1.98 -12.21 -14.72
C GLN A 22 -2.17 -13.55 -14.04
N VAL A 23 -1.07 -14.10 -13.52
CA VAL A 23 -1.11 -15.31 -12.70
C VAL A 23 -0.72 -14.90 -11.29
N ARG A 24 -1.62 -15.12 -10.34
CA ARG A 24 -1.40 -14.76 -8.93
C ARG A 24 -1.33 -16.02 -8.10
N GLU A 25 -0.22 -16.17 -7.40
CA GLU A 25 -0.02 -17.29 -6.49
C GLU A 25 0.44 -16.75 -5.14
N LYS A 26 -0.09 -17.31 -4.07
CA LYS A 26 0.36 -16.93 -2.74
C LYS A 26 1.66 -17.64 -2.42
N SER A 27 2.67 -16.87 -1.99
CA SER A 27 3.92 -17.48 -1.55
C SER A 27 3.71 -18.24 -0.25
N PRO A 28 4.61 -19.19 0.10
CA PRO A 28 4.53 -19.87 1.40
C PRO A 28 4.59 -18.92 2.58
N GLU A 29 5.12 -17.73 2.38
CA GLU A 29 5.28 -16.71 3.43
C GLU A 29 4.09 -15.76 3.52
N TYR A 30 3.09 -15.95 2.66
CA TYR A 30 1.91 -15.08 2.66
C TYR A 30 1.20 -15.15 4.00
N ARG A 31 0.84 -13.98 4.53
CA ARG A 31 0.09 -13.85 5.79
C ARG A 31 -0.94 -12.75 5.62
N GLU A 32 -2.05 -12.89 6.31
CA GLU A 32 -3.04 -11.83 6.39
C GLU A 32 -3.10 -11.30 7.80
N PHE A 33 -3.11 -9.98 7.94
CA PHE A 33 -3.17 -9.32 9.23
C PHE A 33 -4.30 -8.30 9.22
N TYR A 34 -4.99 -8.19 10.35
CA TYR A 34 -5.89 -7.08 10.54
C TYR A 34 -5.08 -5.83 10.89
N SER A 35 -5.45 -4.70 10.31
CA SER A 35 -4.80 -3.43 10.59
C SER A 35 -5.82 -2.32 10.71
N ASN A 36 -5.70 -1.50 11.74
CA ASN A 36 -6.44 -0.27 11.89
C ASN A 36 -5.52 0.92 12.18
N SER A 37 -4.22 0.74 11.96
CA SER A 37 -3.23 1.78 12.13
C SER A 37 -2.20 1.68 11.03
N MET A 38 -1.80 2.82 10.49
CA MET A 38 -0.74 2.89 9.50
C MET A 38 0.20 4.03 9.85
N ASN A 39 1.49 3.75 9.82
CA ASN A 39 2.53 4.75 9.91
C ASN A 39 3.29 4.77 8.58
N LEU A 40 3.70 5.94 8.14
CA LEU A 40 4.35 6.08 6.85
C LEU A 40 5.71 6.75 7.03
N GLU A 41 6.75 6.06 6.62
CA GLU A 41 8.10 6.61 6.57
C GLU A 41 8.48 6.85 5.13
N VAL A 42 8.96 8.05 4.83
CA VAL A 42 9.23 8.47 3.46
C VAL A 42 10.66 8.96 3.33
N THR A 43 11.37 8.39 2.38
CA THR A 43 12.65 8.92 1.91
C THR A 43 12.48 9.33 0.46
N PHE A 44 13.53 9.91 -0.13
CA PHE A 44 13.50 10.26 -1.55
C PHE A 44 13.29 9.02 -2.45
N HIS A 45 13.80 7.87 -2.01
CA HIS A 45 13.81 6.65 -2.83
C HIS A 45 12.70 5.67 -2.48
N ASP A 46 12.24 5.66 -1.24
CA ASP A 46 11.37 4.61 -0.75
C ASP A 46 10.26 5.15 0.15
N PHE A 47 9.12 4.49 0.08
CA PHE A 47 8.03 4.63 1.03
C PHE A 47 7.94 3.35 1.83
N THR A 48 7.85 3.45 3.16
CA THR A 48 7.61 2.31 4.02
C THR A 48 6.26 2.49 4.70
N LEU A 49 5.32 1.60 4.41
CA LEU A 49 4.01 1.60 5.03
C LEU A 49 4.04 0.57 6.16
N ILE A 50 3.88 1.04 7.39
CA ILE A 50 3.94 0.20 8.58
C ILE A 50 2.52 0.02 9.10
N PHE A 51 2.01 -1.19 9.01
CA PHE A 51 0.65 -1.50 9.41
C PHE A 51 0.63 -2.16 10.78
N GLY A 52 -0.33 -1.78 11.59
CA GLY A 52 -0.45 -2.32 12.92
C GLY A 52 -1.87 -2.27 13.44
N GLU A 53 -2.01 -2.62 14.71
CA GLU A 53 -3.29 -2.64 15.39
C GLU A 53 -3.21 -1.82 16.67
N ILE A 54 -4.19 -0.95 16.88
CA ILE A 54 -4.30 -0.18 18.11
C ILE A 54 -4.76 -1.15 19.21
N VAL A 55 -3.93 -1.33 20.24
CA VAL A 55 -4.22 -2.26 21.31
C VAL A 55 -4.62 -1.56 22.61
N VAL A 56 -4.21 -0.29 22.79
CA VAL A 56 -4.61 0.53 23.92
C VAL A 56 -4.89 1.94 23.42
N ALA A 57 -6.05 2.49 23.78
CA ALA A 57 -6.39 3.86 23.46
C ALA A 57 -6.99 4.50 24.72
N THR A 58 -6.22 5.40 25.33
CA THR A 58 -6.66 6.21 26.47
C THR A 58 -6.45 7.67 26.13
N GLN A 59 -6.82 8.57 27.04
CA GLN A 59 -6.58 10.00 26.82
C GLN A 59 -5.09 10.33 26.75
N ASP A 60 -4.26 9.56 27.42
CA ASP A 60 -2.83 9.85 27.55
C ASP A 60 -1.95 8.97 26.71
N GLU A 61 -2.47 7.86 26.16
CA GLU A 61 -1.65 6.88 25.48
C GLU A 61 -2.40 6.22 24.33
N LEU A 62 -1.70 6.11 23.22
CA LEU A 62 -2.15 5.31 22.09
C LEU A 62 -1.05 4.27 21.83
N LYS A 63 -1.34 3.02 22.18
CA LYS A 63 -0.38 1.94 21.97
C LYS A 63 -0.73 1.18 20.71
N ILE A 64 0.22 1.09 19.80
CA ILE A 64 0.06 0.44 18.52
C ILE A 64 1.02 -0.74 18.45
N ASN A 65 0.50 -1.90 18.11
CA ASN A 65 1.30 -3.08 17.85
C ASN A 65 1.57 -3.14 16.35
N GLU A 66 2.76 -2.76 15.93
CA GLU A 66 3.13 -2.76 14.52
C GLU A 66 3.44 -4.17 14.07
N LYS A 67 2.79 -4.62 13.00
CA LYS A 67 2.82 -6.02 12.57
C LYS A 67 3.61 -6.25 11.30
N VAL A 68 3.55 -5.31 10.37
CA VAL A 68 4.19 -5.51 9.07
C VAL A 68 4.59 -4.18 8.46
N GLY A 69 5.76 -4.17 7.83
CA GLY A 69 6.22 -3.05 7.04
C GLY A 69 6.33 -3.46 5.58
N VAL A 70 5.83 -2.62 4.70
CA VAL A 70 5.91 -2.83 3.26
C VAL A 70 6.67 -1.67 2.65
N ILE A 71 7.79 -1.99 2.01
CA ILE A 71 8.64 -1.00 1.37
C ILE A 71 8.35 -1.00 -0.12
N MET A 72 8.15 0.19 -0.67
CA MET A 72 7.85 0.31 -2.10
C MET A 72 8.46 1.59 -2.67
N SER A 73 8.61 1.62 -3.99
CA SER A 73 9.06 2.83 -4.67
C SER A 73 7.97 3.89 -4.63
N PRO A 74 8.32 5.18 -4.77
CA PRO A 74 7.31 6.23 -4.87
C PRO A 74 6.31 6.00 -6.01
N GLU A 75 6.79 5.46 -7.14
CA GLU A 75 5.94 5.16 -8.29
C GLU A 75 4.89 4.10 -7.95
N HIS A 76 5.30 3.06 -7.25
CA HIS A 76 4.36 2.01 -6.84
C HIS A 76 3.39 2.53 -5.78
N ALA A 77 3.87 3.36 -4.86
CA ALA A 77 3.01 3.98 -3.87
C ALA A 77 1.91 4.81 -4.54
N LEU A 78 2.27 5.58 -5.57
CA LEU A 78 1.29 6.35 -6.33
C LEU A 78 0.27 5.44 -7.01
N ALA A 79 0.73 4.35 -7.61
CA ALA A 79 -0.17 3.39 -8.26
C ALA A 79 -1.13 2.76 -7.25
N CYS A 80 -0.64 2.41 -6.07
CA CYS A 80 -1.47 1.87 -4.99
C CYS A 80 -2.54 2.87 -4.55
N ALA A 81 -2.14 4.14 -4.38
CA ALA A 81 -3.07 5.18 -3.96
C ALA A 81 -4.19 5.39 -4.99
N LYS A 82 -3.85 5.39 -6.26
CA LYS A 82 -4.85 5.54 -7.33
C LYS A 82 -5.80 4.34 -7.39
N ALA A 83 -5.26 3.14 -7.25
CA ALA A 83 -6.09 1.93 -7.26
C ALA A 83 -7.05 1.92 -6.07
N LEU A 84 -6.54 2.27 -4.89
CA LEU A 84 -7.37 2.31 -3.69
C LEU A 84 -8.45 3.38 -3.78
N ASP A 85 -8.10 4.55 -4.30
CA ASP A 85 -9.07 5.63 -4.48
C ASP A 85 -10.23 5.20 -5.39
N LYS A 86 -9.91 4.53 -6.48
CA LYS A 86 -10.92 4.03 -7.42
C LYS A 86 -11.85 3.01 -6.74
N ILE A 87 -11.28 2.09 -5.98
CA ILE A 87 -12.07 1.07 -5.29
C ILE A 87 -12.96 1.69 -4.22
N LEU A 88 -12.45 2.68 -3.49
CA LEU A 88 -13.22 3.37 -2.46
C LEU A 88 -14.40 4.13 -3.06
N LYS A 89 -14.20 4.76 -4.21
CA LYS A 89 -15.31 5.44 -4.91
C LYS A 89 -16.37 4.46 -5.35
N ASN A 90 -15.97 3.30 -5.86
CA ASN A 90 -16.93 2.25 -6.24
C ASN A 90 -17.69 1.73 -5.02
N TYR A 91 -17.00 1.56 -3.90
CA TYR A 91 -17.62 1.12 -2.65
C TYR A 91 -18.70 2.08 -2.20
N VAL A 92 -18.40 3.39 -2.23
CA VAL A 92 -19.35 4.42 -1.82
C VAL A 92 -20.60 4.41 -2.72
N GLN A 93 -20.42 4.18 -4.01
CA GLN A 93 -21.55 4.10 -4.93
C GLN A 93 -22.46 2.91 -4.63
N GLN A 94 -21.90 1.79 -4.21
CA GLN A 94 -22.67 0.57 -3.93
C GLN A 94 -23.25 0.53 -2.52
N PHE A 95 -22.52 1.02 -1.54
CA PHE A 95 -22.84 0.82 -0.13
C PHE A 95 -23.07 2.09 0.66
N GLY A 96 -22.83 3.26 0.05
CA GLY A 96 -23.01 4.54 0.72
C GLY A 96 -21.74 5.05 1.37
N PRO A 97 -21.83 6.21 2.04
CA PRO A 97 -20.66 6.88 2.60
C PRO A 97 -19.91 6.02 3.60
N ILE A 98 -18.59 6.19 3.61
CA ILE A 98 -17.72 5.50 4.56
C ILE A 98 -17.52 6.42 5.77
N ARG A 99 -17.69 5.85 6.98
CA ARG A 99 -17.39 6.59 8.21
C ARG A 99 -15.90 6.77 8.35
N GLU A 100 -15.49 7.93 8.83
CA GLU A 100 -14.10 8.16 9.15
C GLU A 100 -13.69 7.34 10.37
N GLN A 101 -12.45 6.81 10.32
CA GLN A 101 -11.91 6.07 11.44
C GLN A 101 -11.54 7.02 12.56
N PRO A 102 -11.92 6.72 13.83
CA PRO A 102 -11.46 7.52 14.95
C PRO A 102 -9.93 7.54 15.01
N GLY A 103 -9.35 8.70 15.27
CA GLY A 103 -7.90 8.85 15.30
C GLY A 103 -7.23 8.96 13.94
N ALA A 104 -8.00 9.20 12.88
CA ALA A 104 -7.43 9.34 11.54
C ALA A 104 -6.40 10.48 11.44
N ASP A 105 -6.57 11.51 12.27
CA ASP A 105 -5.63 12.64 12.32
C ASP A 105 -4.25 12.23 12.84
N ASP A 106 -4.16 11.08 13.50
CA ASP A 106 -2.89 10.57 14.00
C ASP A 106 -2.07 9.85 12.93
N LEU A 107 -2.64 9.66 11.74
CA LEU A 107 -1.98 8.97 10.63
C LEU A 107 -1.15 9.95 9.80
N GLU A 108 -0.18 10.61 10.44
CA GLU A 108 0.69 11.54 9.75
C GLU A 108 1.97 10.85 9.27
N PRO A 109 2.44 11.18 8.04
CA PRO A 109 3.66 10.58 7.53
C PRO A 109 4.90 11.12 8.23
N HIS A 110 5.87 10.25 8.49
CA HIS A 110 7.18 10.64 8.97
C HIS A 110 8.15 10.66 7.80
N VAL A 111 8.78 11.81 7.61
CA VAL A 111 9.72 12.01 6.49
C VAL A 111 11.14 11.89 7.02
N SER A 112 11.91 11.01 6.40
CA SER A 112 13.31 10.77 6.76
C SER A 112 14.26 11.49 5.83
#